data_ed3e22305b785b311380aa779ad8f348
#
_entry.id   ed3e22305b785b311380aa779ad8f348
#
_cell.length_a   1.000
_cell.length_b   1.000
_cell.length_c   1.000
_cell.angle_alpha   90.00
_cell.angle_beta   90.00
_cell.angle_gamma   90.00
#
_symmetry.space_group_name_H-M   'P 1'
#
loop_
_entity.id
_entity.type
_entity.pdbx_description
1 polymer ?
#
loop_
_entity_poly.entity_id
_entity_poly.type
_entity_poly.pdbx_seq_one_letter_code
_entity_poly.pdbx_strand_id
1 'polypeptide(L)'
;MRRFEIVQSTTETTTSHAGLALVGRALAMTGLDRELRQIPLRHGIAHADCVKSYVGLLCTGKSDFDAIENKRNDTFFTTALGIERVPSAPSLRQRFDEHAEAMIPHVDAASTDFIAATQAPVTPIVLRYGTRLSAKKRKYVALDIDVFPMDNSGTKKEGVSYTYKGFDGYAPLAAYLGEEGWCLACELRPGSQHGQKEFIYFLERVVPRAKRLTRHRLLCRLDSGHDAAESRAGLASEGVDFIIKWNPRKQDLEAWLERAEKHAEWSFPREGKRVGVFSEEVEETFGGDTRSFRRVVRVTERTIDRHGQRLLVPEITVEGWWTTLAEVECPDEKVIALYCDHATSEQFHSEFKTDLDIERLPSGKFATNDLVMACAVLAYNILRWIGLVGLLGEDAPIRHEAKRRRLRTVMQELVYVAARVVESGRRLALKFSRHCPAFPSFEAVYGKLAAG
;
A
#
# COMPACT_ATOMS: atom_id res chain seq x y z
N MET A 1 13.78 22.32 -40.73
CA MET A 1 13.41 22.32 -39.30
C MET A 1 13.44 23.78 -38.82
N ARG A 2 12.35 24.27 -38.20
CA ARG A 2 12.35 25.62 -37.59
C ARG A 2 13.21 25.61 -36.34
N ARG A 3 13.99 26.68 -36.12
CA ARG A 3 14.80 26.86 -34.91
C ARG A 3 13.95 27.55 -33.85
N PHE A 4 14.11 27.13 -32.58
CA PHE A 4 13.49 27.79 -31.44
C PHE A 4 14.42 28.89 -30.93
N GLU A 5 13.87 30.03 -30.60
CA GLU A 5 14.51 31.02 -29.74
C GLU A 5 14.22 30.65 -28.28
N ILE A 6 15.24 30.61 -27.45
CA ILE A 6 15.12 30.24 -26.02
C ILE A 6 15.15 31.54 -25.22
N VAL A 7 13.98 31.87 -24.66
CA VAL A 7 13.79 33.09 -23.86
C VAL A 7 13.14 32.75 -22.52
N GLN A 8 13.47 33.51 -21.48
CA GLN A 8 12.83 33.44 -20.19
C GLN A 8 11.72 34.48 -20.10
N SER A 9 10.49 34.05 -19.77
CA SER A 9 9.38 34.97 -19.52
C SER A 9 9.64 35.81 -18.27
N THR A 10 9.39 37.09 -18.33
CA THR A 10 9.46 38.03 -17.20
C THR A 10 8.09 38.39 -16.63
N THR A 11 7.01 37.97 -17.30
CA THR A 11 5.62 38.33 -16.95
C THR A 11 4.69 37.15 -16.70
N GLU A 12 5.08 35.95 -17.13
CA GLU A 12 4.23 34.78 -17.06
C GLU A 12 4.77 33.76 -16.04
N THR A 13 3.91 33.30 -15.18
CA THR A 13 4.18 32.16 -14.28
C THR A 13 3.58 30.90 -14.87
N THR A 14 4.40 29.91 -15.14
CA THR A 14 3.99 28.59 -15.63
C THR A 14 4.43 27.53 -14.64
N THR A 15 3.67 26.44 -14.55
CA THR A 15 4.05 25.25 -13.80
C THR A 15 4.04 24.02 -14.69
N SER A 16 4.96 23.09 -14.47
CA SER A 16 4.93 21.75 -15.07
C SER A 16 4.26 20.71 -14.19
N HIS A 17 3.74 21.11 -13.02
CA HIS A 17 3.18 20.23 -12.00
C HIS A 17 1.81 20.74 -11.52
N ALA A 18 0.92 21.09 -12.45
CA ALA A 18 -0.40 21.64 -12.13
C ALA A 18 -1.19 20.73 -11.17
N GLY A 19 -0.96 19.40 -11.19
CA GLY A 19 -1.59 18.45 -10.31
C GLY A 19 -1.27 18.61 -8.82
N LEU A 20 -0.26 19.41 -8.45
CA LEU A 20 -0.07 19.78 -7.05
C LEU A 20 -1.26 20.56 -6.47
N ALA A 21 -2.09 21.20 -7.32
CA ALA A 21 -3.34 21.79 -6.91
C ALA A 21 -4.37 20.73 -6.46
N LEU A 22 -4.36 19.52 -7.07
CA LEU A 22 -5.16 18.38 -6.63
C LEU A 22 -4.64 17.86 -5.29
N VAL A 23 -3.32 17.72 -5.15
CA VAL A 23 -2.67 17.26 -3.92
C VAL A 23 -2.95 18.22 -2.76
N GLY A 24 -2.85 19.53 -2.96
CA GLY A 24 -3.13 20.52 -1.91
C GLY A 24 -4.60 20.52 -1.46
N ARG A 25 -5.54 20.33 -2.40
CA ARG A 25 -6.96 20.16 -2.06
C ARG A 25 -7.21 18.88 -1.26
N ALA A 26 -6.55 17.77 -1.61
CA ALA A 26 -6.61 16.53 -0.85
C ALA A 26 -6.03 16.71 0.56
N LEU A 27 -4.88 17.36 0.69
CA LEU A 27 -4.27 17.68 1.99
C LEU A 27 -5.19 18.55 2.87
N ALA A 28 -5.94 19.49 2.29
CA ALA A 28 -6.89 20.32 3.04
C ALA A 28 -8.04 19.50 3.68
N MET A 29 -8.35 18.30 3.16
CA MET A 29 -9.38 17.42 3.69
C MET A 29 -8.88 16.55 4.87
N THR A 30 -7.58 16.53 5.16
CA THR A 30 -6.99 15.62 6.17
C THR A 30 -7.04 16.12 7.60
N GLY A 31 -7.36 17.39 7.84
CA GLY A 31 -7.22 18.01 9.16
C GLY A 31 -5.78 18.18 9.67
N LEU A 32 -4.78 17.87 8.85
CA LEU A 32 -3.36 17.84 9.21
C LEU A 32 -2.86 19.16 9.83
N ASP A 33 -3.32 20.30 9.32
CA ASP A 33 -2.96 21.63 9.86
C ASP A 33 -3.39 21.80 11.31
N ARG A 34 -4.58 21.31 11.66
CA ARG A 34 -5.12 21.40 13.03
C ARG A 34 -4.33 20.49 13.95
N GLU A 35 -4.08 19.27 13.54
CA GLU A 35 -3.42 18.25 14.36
C GLU A 35 -1.96 18.62 14.63
N LEU A 36 -1.20 19.02 13.62
CA LEU A 36 0.21 19.38 13.78
C LEU A 36 0.43 20.69 14.53
N ARG A 37 -0.58 21.57 14.66
CA ARG A 37 -0.51 22.75 15.53
C ARG A 37 -0.47 22.41 17.01
N GLN A 38 -0.88 21.21 17.41
CA GLN A 38 -0.83 20.75 18.79
C GLN A 38 0.61 20.47 19.26
N ILE A 39 1.53 20.24 18.32
CA ILE A 39 2.95 20.03 18.62
C ILE A 39 3.60 21.40 18.85
N PRO A 40 4.21 21.64 20.03
CA PRO A 40 4.81 22.92 20.35
C PRO A 40 5.87 23.33 19.33
N LEU A 41 5.81 24.58 18.90
CA LEU A 41 6.77 25.19 17.99
C LEU A 41 7.17 26.57 18.53
N ARG A 42 8.42 26.73 18.91
CA ARG A 42 8.90 28.02 19.41
C ARG A 42 9.14 29.03 18.29
N HIS A 43 9.79 28.59 17.20
CA HIS A 43 10.17 29.47 16.10
C HIS A 43 10.23 28.68 14.77
N GLY A 44 10.16 29.40 13.67
CA GLY A 44 10.41 28.87 12.32
C GLY A 44 9.15 28.52 11.55
N ILE A 45 9.29 27.64 10.57
CA ILE A 45 8.23 27.22 9.66
C ILE A 45 7.30 26.23 10.36
N ALA A 46 5.99 26.33 10.15
CA ALA A 46 5.00 25.45 10.76
C ALA A 46 5.28 23.97 10.44
N HIS A 47 5.00 23.08 11.40
CA HIS A 47 5.14 21.63 11.17
C HIS A 47 4.33 21.16 9.98
N ALA A 48 3.11 21.69 9.83
CA ALA A 48 2.24 21.36 8.71
C ALA A 48 2.85 21.78 7.36
N ASP A 49 3.49 22.94 7.29
CA ASP A 49 4.15 23.40 6.05
C ASP A 49 5.32 22.50 5.68
N CYS A 50 6.09 22.02 6.66
CA CYS A 50 7.17 21.06 6.42
C CYS A 50 6.65 19.73 5.89
N VAL A 51 5.61 19.17 6.53
CA VAL A 51 5.00 17.90 6.12
C VAL A 51 4.34 18.03 4.75
N LYS A 52 3.53 19.07 4.50
CA LYS A 52 2.89 19.31 3.20
C LYS A 52 3.91 19.52 2.09
N SER A 53 5.00 20.25 2.36
CA SER A 53 6.09 20.42 1.40
C SER A 53 6.71 19.08 1.03
N TYR A 54 6.94 18.21 2.01
CA TYR A 54 7.53 16.89 1.76
C TYR A 54 6.57 15.96 1.03
N VAL A 55 5.29 15.93 1.40
CA VAL A 55 4.25 15.19 0.67
C VAL A 55 4.16 15.68 -0.78
N GLY A 56 4.24 16.99 -1.01
CA GLY A 56 4.31 17.57 -2.36
C GLY A 56 5.50 17.08 -3.17
N LEU A 57 6.68 16.95 -2.56
CA LEU A 57 7.86 16.35 -3.20
C LEU A 57 7.61 14.88 -3.58
N LEU A 58 7.11 14.07 -2.65
CA LEU A 58 6.80 12.66 -2.90
C LEU A 58 5.80 12.50 -4.05
N CYS A 59 4.77 13.35 -4.12
CA CYS A 59 3.81 13.36 -5.23
C CYS A 59 4.43 13.78 -6.57
N THR A 60 5.65 14.32 -6.56
CA THR A 60 6.45 14.57 -7.77
C THR A 60 7.59 13.56 -7.97
N GLY A 61 7.54 12.40 -7.27
CA GLY A 61 8.53 11.33 -7.40
C GLY A 61 9.91 11.72 -6.88
N LYS A 62 9.98 12.52 -5.81
CA LYS A 62 11.22 12.96 -5.18
C LYS A 62 11.16 12.74 -3.67
N SER A 63 12.15 12.04 -3.11
CA SER A 63 12.24 11.73 -1.69
C SER A 63 13.40 12.43 -0.99
N ASP A 64 14.43 12.86 -1.72
CA ASP A 64 15.57 13.55 -1.13
C ASP A 64 15.17 14.93 -0.63
N PHE A 65 15.57 15.26 0.61
CA PHE A 65 15.32 16.57 1.21
C PHE A 65 15.90 17.73 0.38
N ASP A 66 17.02 17.51 -0.31
CA ASP A 66 17.67 18.54 -1.13
C ASP A 66 16.82 18.95 -2.36
N ALA A 67 15.89 18.09 -2.79
CA ALA A 67 14.96 18.42 -3.88
C ALA A 67 14.03 19.59 -3.54
N ILE A 68 13.85 19.93 -2.25
CA ILE A 68 13.02 21.06 -1.82
C ILE A 68 13.61 22.42 -2.22
N GLU A 69 14.93 22.52 -2.38
CA GLU A 69 15.60 23.79 -2.69
C GLU A 69 15.08 24.41 -4.01
N ASN A 70 14.74 23.57 -4.99
CA ASN A 70 14.17 24.00 -6.25
C ASN A 70 12.73 24.52 -6.13
N LYS A 71 12.08 24.34 -4.97
CA LYS A 71 10.69 24.77 -4.72
C LYS A 71 10.59 26.03 -3.85
N ARG A 72 11.68 26.49 -3.26
CA ARG A 72 11.67 27.62 -2.31
C ARG A 72 11.15 28.94 -2.88
N ASN A 73 11.37 29.19 -4.15
CA ASN A 73 10.90 30.38 -4.85
C ASN A 73 9.73 30.09 -5.82
N ASP A 74 9.16 28.86 -5.76
CA ASP A 74 8.04 28.47 -6.59
C ASP A 74 6.73 28.90 -5.91
N THR A 75 6.19 30.05 -6.31
CA THR A 75 4.94 30.60 -5.77
C THR A 75 3.75 29.70 -6.05
N PHE A 76 3.77 28.94 -7.15
CA PHE A 76 2.72 27.97 -7.43
C PHE A 76 2.78 26.80 -6.43
N PHE A 77 3.96 26.27 -6.12
CA PHE A 77 4.12 25.19 -5.14
C PHE A 77 3.55 25.58 -3.78
N THR A 78 3.87 26.79 -3.32
CA THR A 78 3.38 27.35 -2.05
C THR A 78 1.86 27.45 -2.04
N THR A 79 1.31 28.08 -3.08
CA THR A 79 -0.14 28.31 -3.19
C THR A 79 -0.92 27.00 -3.38
N ALA A 80 -0.42 26.12 -4.25
CA ALA A 80 -1.08 24.85 -4.54
C ALA A 80 -1.22 23.94 -3.30
N LEU A 81 -0.17 23.88 -2.45
CA LEU A 81 -0.18 23.07 -1.24
C LEU A 81 -0.81 23.79 -0.03
N GLY A 82 -1.18 25.06 -0.14
CA GLY A 82 -1.74 25.84 0.95
C GLY A 82 -0.77 25.95 2.13
N ILE A 83 0.48 26.32 1.84
CA ILE A 83 1.55 26.55 2.82
C ILE A 83 1.99 28.01 2.79
N GLU A 84 2.46 28.52 3.91
CA GLU A 84 2.95 29.90 4.01
C GLU A 84 4.36 30.03 3.45
N ARG A 85 5.21 29.05 3.74
CA ARG A 85 6.62 29.09 3.35
C ARG A 85 7.22 27.69 3.15
N VAL A 86 7.97 27.52 2.07
CA VAL A 86 8.73 26.30 1.80
C VAL A 86 9.99 26.29 2.67
N PRO A 87 10.27 25.20 3.43
CA PRO A 87 11.50 25.07 4.21
C PRO A 87 12.73 24.92 3.29
N SER A 88 13.91 25.30 3.78
CA SER A 88 15.17 24.84 3.18
C SER A 88 15.42 23.37 3.50
N ALA A 89 16.26 22.68 2.72
CA ALA A 89 16.62 21.29 2.98
C ALA A 89 17.19 21.07 4.41
N PRO A 90 18.11 21.91 4.92
CA PRO A 90 18.54 21.80 6.31
C PRO A 90 17.41 22.00 7.32
N SER A 91 16.52 23.00 7.08
CA SER A 91 15.39 23.26 7.98
C SER A 91 14.38 22.11 7.99
N LEU A 92 14.11 21.51 6.83
CA LEU A 92 13.22 20.34 6.70
C LEU A 92 13.79 19.15 7.45
N ARG A 93 15.07 18.85 7.22
CA ARG A 93 15.78 17.75 7.89
C ARG A 93 15.80 17.96 9.41
N GLN A 94 16.21 19.13 9.89
CA GLN A 94 16.23 19.43 11.30
C GLN A 94 14.84 19.29 11.94
N ARG A 95 13.78 19.78 11.27
CA ARG A 95 12.40 19.69 11.76
C ARG A 95 11.96 18.25 11.92
N PHE A 96 12.25 17.40 10.93
CA PHE A 96 11.93 15.98 10.98
C PHE A 96 12.77 15.25 12.04
N ASP A 97 14.06 15.58 12.15
CA ASP A 97 14.97 14.99 13.14
C ASP A 97 14.60 15.31 14.59
N GLU A 98 13.99 16.47 14.83
CA GLU A 98 13.63 16.92 16.19
C GLU A 98 12.22 16.48 16.60
N HIS A 99 11.30 16.29 15.65
CA HIS A 99 9.88 16.12 15.95
C HIS A 99 9.23 14.90 15.30
N ALA A 100 10.01 13.98 14.71
CA ALA A 100 9.46 12.82 13.99
C ALA A 100 8.46 12.03 14.84
N GLU A 101 8.84 11.59 16.02
CA GLU A 101 8.01 10.77 16.90
C GLU A 101 6.68 11.45 17.26
N ALA A 102 6.70 12.77 17.46
CA ALA A 102 5.50 13.55 17.74
C ALA A 102 4.60 13.72 16.50
N MET A 103 5.18 13.79 15.29
CA MET A 103 4.43 14.01 14.05
C MET A 103 3.82 12.73 13.47
N ILE A 104 4.49 11.59 13.60
CA ILE A 104 4.08 10.31 12.99
C ILE A 104 2.61 9.98 13.27
N PRO A 105 2.10 10.01 14.51
CA PRO A 105 0.71 9.66 14.79
C PRO A 105 -0.30 10.55 14.03
N HIS A 106 0.00 11.84 13.90
CA HIS A 106 -0.87 12.81 13.23
C HIS A 106 -0.86 12.63 11.71
N VAL A 107 0.30 12.37 11.10
CA VAL A 107 0.44 12.13 9.66
C VAL A 107 -0.21 10.80 9.28
N ASP A 108 -0.04 9.79 10.09
CA ASP A 108 -0.62 8.45 9.94
C ASP A 108 -2.17 8.52 10.01
N ALA A 109 -2.71 9.27 10.98
CA ALA A 109 -4.16 9.50 11.10
C ALA A 109 -4.71 10.27 9.90
N ALA A 110 -4.01 11.31 9.44
CA ALA A 110 -4.39 12.14 8.30
C ALA A 110 -4.62 11.31 7.03
N SER A 111 -3.85 10.25 6.82
CA SER A 111 -4.00 9.34 5.67
C SER A 111 -5.34 8.58 5.73
N THR A 112 -5.70 8.03 6.89
CA THR A 112 -7.00 7.35 7.08
C THR A 112 -8.17 8.34 7.00
N ASP A 113 -8.00 9.55 7.56
CA ASP A 113 -9.00 10.61 7.51
C ASP A 113 -9.30 11.06 6.08
N PHE A 114 -8.28 11.15 5.24
CA PHE A 114 -8.44 11.45 3.82
C PHE A 114 -9.29 10.39 3.10
N ILE A 115 -8.99 9.10 3.29
CA ILE A 115 -9.75 8.01 2.67
C ILE A 115 -11.22 8.05 3.13
N ALA A 116 -11.46 8.29 4.42
CA ALA A 116 -12.80 8.38 4.98
C ALA A 116 -13.57 9.62 4.48
N ALA A 117 -12.93 10.80 4.47
CA ALA A 117 -13.55 12.06 4.05
C ALA A 117 -13.94 12.06 2.57
N THR A 118 -13.12 11.42 1.73
CA THR A 118 -13.40 11.29 0.29
C THR A 118 -14.40 10.18 -0.03
N GLN A 119 -14.88 9.43 0.97
CA GLN A 119 -15.72 8.25 0.78
C GLN A 119 -15.16 7.32 -0.30
N ALA A 120 -13.83 7.13 -0.24
CA ALA A 120 -13.09 6.37 -1.22
C ALA A 120 -13.67 4.95 -1.37
N PRO A 121 -13.76 4.40 -2.58
CA PRO A 121 -14.34 3.07 -2.79
C PRO A 121 -13.49 2.00 -2.09
N VAL A 122 -14.15 1.07 -1.43
CA VAL A 122 -13.55 -0.14 -0.85
C VAL A 122 -14.36 -1.33 -1.35
N THR A 123 -13.86 -1.97 -2.40
CA THR A 123 -14.58 -3.04 -3.11
C THR A 123 -14.53 -4.35 -2.34
N PRO A 124 -15.68 -4.95 -2.00
CA PRO A 124 -15.71 -6.21 -1.28
C PRO A 124 -15.58 -7.42 -2.22
N ILE A 125 -14.89 -8.43 -1.75
CA ILE A 125 -14.92 -9.80 -2.29
C ILE A 125 -16.28 -10.41 -1.92
N VAL A 126 -17.01 -10.97 -2.89
CA VAL A 126 -18.30 -11.59 -2.69
C VAL A 126 -18.17 -13.10 -2.76
N LEU A 127 -18.30 -13.78 -1.62
CA LEU A 127 -18.46 -15.23 -1.57
C LEU A 127 -19.93 -15.60 -1.74
N ARG A 128 -20.20 -16.49 -2.69
CA ARG A 128 -21.54 -17.03 -2.96
C ARG A 128 -21.53 -18.51 -2.61
N TYR A 129 -22.45 -18.95 -1.75
CA TYR A 129 -22.53 -20.32 -1.28
C TYR A 129 -23.98 -20.77 -1.09
N GLY A 130 -24.19 -22.07 -0.90
CA GLY A 130 -25.50 -22.69 -0.80
C GLY A 130 -26.01 -23.24 -2.14
N THR A 131 -27.27 -23.64 -2.17
CA THR A 131 -27.92 -24.23 -3.35
C THR A 131 -28.58 -23.16 -4.24
N ARG A 132 -29.01 -23.54 -5.44
CA ARG A 132 -29.79 -22.64 -6.32
C ARG A 132 -31.03 -22.05 -5.65
N LEU A 133 -31.66 -22.80 -4.73
CA LEU A 133 -32.87 -22.39 -4.01
C LEU A 133 -32.59 -21.60 -2.73
N SER A 134 -31.37 -21.69 -2.17
CA SER A 134 -30.95 -21.02 -0.93
C SER A 134 -29.61 -20.32 -1.07
N ALA A 135 -29.37 -19.64 -2.16
CA ALA A 135 -28.12 -18.93 -2.42
C ALA A 135 -27.88 -17.83 -1.40
N LYS A 136 -26.78 -17.91 -0.67
CA LYS A 136 -26.33 -16.91 0.30
C LYS A 136 -25.14 -16.14 -0.25
N LYS A 137 -24.93 -14.92 0.24
CA LYS A 137 -23.80 -14.08 -0.11
C LYS A 137 -23.16 -13.55 1.17
N ARG A 138 -21.84 -13.63 1.25
CA ARG A 138 -21.06 -12.95 2.30
C ARG A 138 -20.03 -12.05 1.64
N LYS A 139 -19.86 -10.85 2.19
CA LYS A 139 -18.94 -9.85 1.66
C LYS A 139 -17.77 -9.69 2.61
N TYR A 140 -16.58 -9.73 2.04
CA TYR A 140 -15.32 -9.51 2.74
C TYR A 140 -14.55 -8.38 2.07
N VAL A 141 -13.77 -7.64 2.83
CA VAL A 141 -12.77 -6.73 2.29
C VAL A 141 -11.40 -7.31 2.61
N ALA A 142 -10.56 -7.44 1.59
CA ALA A 142 -9.20 -7.92 1.78
C ALA A 142 -8.40 -6.92 2.64
N LEU A 143 -7.64 -7.45 3.60
CA LEU A 143 -6.64 -6.75 4.37
C LEU A 143 -5.32 -7.49 4.16
N ASP A 144 -4.50 -6.99 3.24
CA ASP A 144 -3.22 -7.60 2.90
C ASP A 144 -2.11 -6.98 3.74
N ILE A 145 -1.40 -7.80 4.49
CA ILE A 145 -0.27 -7.34 5.31
C ILE A 145 0.97 -8.11 4.87
N ASP A 146 2.03 -7.38 4.58
CA ASP A 146 3.27 -7.97 4.06
C ASP A 146 4.49 -7.11 4.37
N VAL A 147 5.66 -7.75 4.44
CA VAL A 147 6.97 -7.13 4.64
C VAL A 147 7.65 -6.92 3.30
N PHE A 148 8.15 -5.71 3.03
CA PHE A 148 8.86 -5.43 1.79
C PHE A 148 10.26 -4.85 2.05
N PRO A 149 11.32 -5.64 1.93
CA PRO A 149 12.67 -5.15 2.14
C PRO A 149 13.06 -4.03 1.17
N MET A 150 13.73 -3.01 1.71
CA MET A 150 14.23 -1.82 1.02
C MET A 150 15.75 -1.79 1.11
N ASP A 151 16.42 -1.77 -0.04
CA ASP A 151 17.88 -1.79 -0.11
C ASP A 151 18.50 -0.45 0.31
N ASN A 152 19.19 -0.46 1.41
CA ASN A 152 19.99 0.66 1.92
C ASN A 152 21.45 0.23 2.15
N SER A 153 21.93 -0.76 1.39
CA SER A 153 23.31 -1.25 1.46
C SER A 153 24.32 -0.14 1.24
N GLY A 154 25.46 -0.27 1.92
CA GLY A 154 26.54 0.71 1.85
C GLY A 154 26.29 2.00 2.63
N THR A 155 25.22 2.06 3.47
CA THR A 155 24.94 3.19 4.35
C THR A 155 25.12 2.82 5.82
N LYS A 156 25.35 3.83 6.67
CA LYS A 156 25.45 3.69 8.14
C LYS A 156 24.23 4.26 8.85
N LYS A 157 23.06 4.14 8.22
CA LYS A 157 21.80 4.65 8.80
C LYS A 157 21.36 3.78 9.97
N GLU A 158 20.74 4.38 10.95
CA GLU A 158 20.17 3.68 12.10
C GLU A 158 19.12 2.65 11.64
N GLY A 159 19.15 1.43 12.20
CA GLY A 159 18.22 0.35 11.89
C GLY A 159 18.53 -0.42 10.60
N VAL A 160 19.50 0.00 9.78
CA VAL A 160 19.94 -0.78 8.62
C VAL A 160 20.65 -2.04 9.12
N SER A 161 20.14 -3.18 8.67
CA SER A 161 20.67 -4.50 9.02
C SER A 161 20.32 -5.51 7.93
N TYR A 162 20.90 -6.72 8.03
CA TYR A 162 20.77 -7.75 7.01
C TYR A 162 19.33 -8.26 6.91
N THR A 163 18.73 -8.16 5.72
CA THR A 163 17.37 -8.58 5.43
C THR A 163 17.29 -10.04 4.98
N TYR A 164 16.08 -10.63 5.03
CA TYR A 164 15.87 -11.98 4.51
C TYR A 164 16.06 -12.11 2.98
N LYS A 165 16.12 -10.99 2.25
CA LYS A 165 16.42 -10.95 0.82
C LYS A 165 17.92 -10.95 0.50
N GLY A 166 18.80 -10.93 1.52
CA GLY A 166 20.24 -11.07 1.35
C GLY A 166 21.01 -9.77 1.10
N PHE A 167 20.48 -8.64 1.56
CA PHE A 167 21.13 -7.32 1.51
C PHE A 167 20.88 -6.53 2.80
N ASP A 168 21.69 -5.50 3.05
CA ASP A 168 21.50 -4.60 4.19
C ASP A 168 20.44 -3.53 3.87
N GLY A 169 19.48 -3.37 4.76
CA GLY A 169 18.40 -2.42 4.54
C GLY A 169 17.40 -2.35 5.67
N TYR A 170 16.19 -1.98 5.31
CA TYR A 170 15.02 -1.99 6.18
C TYR A 170 14.02 -3.05 5.72
N ALA A 171 13.13 -3.48 6.59
CA ALA A 171 12.06 -4.43 6.31
C ALA A 171 10.70 -3.88 6.79
N PRO A 172 10.18 -2.78 6.18
CA PRO A 172 8.89 -2.22 6.57
C PRO A 172 7.76 -3.24 6.49
N LEU A 173 6.80 -3.13 7.43
CA LEU A 173 5.55 -3.88 7.42
C LEU A 173 4.42 -2.95 6.95
N ALA A 174 3.72 -3.30 5.89
CA ALA A 174 2.62 -2.52 5.34
C ALA A 174 1.30 -3.27 5.34
N ALA A 175 0.19 -2.53 5.52
CA ALA A 175 -1.17 -3.05 5.45
C ALA A 175 -1.98 -2.33 4.37
N TYR A 176 -2.58 -3.11 3.46
CA TYR A 176 -3.38 -2.60 2.35
C TYR A 176 -4.82 -3.10 2.44
N LEU A 177 -5.79 -2.21 2.21
CA LEU A 177 -7.22 -2.49 2.28
C LEU A 177 -7.85 -2.46 0.88
N GLY A 178 -8.62 -3.50 0.58
CA GLY A 178 -9.44 -3.60 -0.63
C GLY A 178 -8.62 -3.89 -1.91
N GLU A 179 -9.31 -4.10 -3.01
CA GLU A 179 -8.70 -4.27 -4.34
C GLU A 179 -7.99 -2.99 -4.80
N GLU A 180 -8.41 -1.85 -4.30
CA GLU A 180 -7.83 -0.54 -4.58
C GLU A 180 -6.44 -0.40 -3.98
N GLY A 181 -6.16 -1.14 -2.91
CA GLY A 181 -4.88 -1.14 -2.21
C GLY A 181 -4.64 0.13 -1.40
N TRP A 182 -5.63 0.57 -0.62
CA TRP A 182 -5.46 1.67 0.33
C TRP A 182 -4.45 1.31 1.41
N CYS A 183 -3.36 2.03 1.50
CA CYS A 183 -2.36 1.80 2.54
C CYS A 183 -2.85 2.38 3.88
N LEU A 184 -3.14 1.50 4.84
CA LEU A 184 -3.62 1.88 6.17
C LEU A 184 -2.50 2.23 7.14
N ALA A 185 -1.36 1.58 6.98
CA ALA A 185 -0.15 1.83 7.75
C ALA A 185 1.06 1.25 7.01
N CYS A 186 2.20 1.87 7.21
CA CYS A 186 3.49 1.32 6.82
C CYS A 186 4.49 1.66 7.92
N GLU A 187 4.90 0.66 8.69
CA GLU A 187 5.79 0.79 9.83
C GLU A 187 7.22 0.46 9.40
N LEU A 188 8.13 1.41 9.58
CA LEU A 188 9.54 1.17 9.33
C LEU A 188 10.09 0.17 10.36
N ARG A 189 10.84 -0.82 9.90
CA ARG A 189 11.45 -1.84 10.75
C ARG A 189 12.90 -2.07 10.36
N PRO A 190 13.78 -2.39 11.32
CA PRO A 190 15.13 -2.84 11.01
C PRO A 190 15.13 -4.03 10.05
N GLY A 191 16.13 -4.12 9.17
CA GLY A 191 16.18 -5.17 8.14
C GLY A 191 16.16 -6.60 8.70
N SER A 192 16.75 -6.81 9.87
CA SER A 192 16.80 -8.11 10.55
C SER A 192 15.55 -8.44 11.37
N GLN A 193 14.59 -7.51 11.47
CA GLN A 193 13.37 -7.75 12.27
C GLN A 193 12.45 -8.72 11.55
N HIS A 194 12.11 -9.81 12.25
CA HIS A 194 11.14 -10.79 11.73
C HIS A 194 9.72 -10.20 11.68
N GLY A 195 8.94 -10.55 10.65
CA GLY A 195 7.58 -10.03 10.44
C GLY A 195 6.64 -10.23 11.62
N GLN A 196 6.79 -11.32 12.38
CA GLN A 196 5.98 -11.62 13.56
C GLN A 196 6.27 -10.74 14.78
N LYS A 197 7.50 -10.16 14.87
CA LYS A 197 7.83 -9.31 16.01
C LYS A 197 6.92 -8.09 16.04
N GLU A 198 6.24 -7.88 17.16
CA GLU A 198 5.31 -6.76 17.38
C GLU A 198 4.12 -6.73 16.40
N PHE A 199 3.79 -7.90 15.80
CA PHE A 199 2.70 -7.99 14.83
C PHE A 199 1.33 -7.67 15.45
N ILE A 200 1.09 -8.06 16.69
CA ILE A 200 -0.18 -7.79 17.41
C ILE A 200 -0.38 -6.28 17.59
N TYR A 201 0.65 -5.53 18.02
CA TYR A 201 0.58 -4.06 18.11
C TYR A 201 0.30 -3.39 16.76
N PHE A 202 0.83 -3.95 15.69
CA PHE A 202 0.52 -3.49 14.34
C PHE A 202 -0.97 -3.73 13.99
N LEU A 203 -1.52 -4.91 14.32
CA LEU A 203 -2.94 -5.23 14.13
C LEU A 203 -3.86 -4.30 14.93
N GLU A 204 -3.56 -4.04 16.20
CA GLU A 204 -4.31 -3.12 17.07
C GLU A 204 -4.42 -1.71 16.47
N ARG A 205 -3.46 -1.30 15.67
CA ARG A 205 -3.45 -0.02 14.96
C ARG A 205 -4.21 -0.09 13.63
N VAL A 206 -4.05 -1.17 12.87
CA VAL A 206 -4.56 -1.31 11.50
C VAL A 206 -6.03 -1.72 11.47
N VAL A 207 -6.46 -2.66 12.33
CA VAL A 207 -7.82 -3.21 12.30
C VAL A 207 -8.89 -2.13 12.60
N PRO A 208 -8.74 -1.25 13.60
CA PRO A 208 -9.69 -0.15 13.81
C PRO A 208 -9.78 0.80 12.61
N ARG A 209 -8.66 1.09 11.94
CA ARG A 209 -8.64 1.91 10.73
C ARG A 209 -9.42 1.25 9.59
N ALA A 210 -9.21 -0.04 9.36
CA ALA A 210 -9.95 -0.81 8.37
C ALA A 210 -11.46 -0.81 8.67
N LYS A 211 -11.85 -1.08 9.92
CA LYS A 211 -13.24 -1.09 10.38
C LYS A 211 -13.93 0.28 10.25
N ARG A 212 -13.17 1.37 10.31
CA ARG A 212 -13.68 2.73 10.07
C ARG A 212 -14.05 2.96 8.59
N LEU A 213 -13.32 2.33 7.68
CA LEU A 213 -13.47 2.53 6.23
C LEU A 213 -14.47 1.57 5.57
N THR A 214 -14.81 0.45 6.23
CA THR A 214 -15.78 -0.51 5.71
C THR A 214 -16.61 -1.14 6.82
N ARG A 215 -17.89 -1.46 6.50
CA ARG A 215 -18.78 -2.23 7.37
C ARG A 215 -18.77 -3.73 7.04
N HIS A 216 -18.07 -4.14 5.99
CA HIS A 216 -17.93 -5.53 5.61
C HIS A 216 -16.91 -6.25 6.51
N ARG A 217 -17.01 -7.57 6.59
CA ARG A 217 -16.01 -8.38 7.31
C ARG A 217 -14.64 -8.21 6.66
N LEU A 218 -13.60 -8.21 7.46
CA LEU A 218 -12.23 -8.18 6.98
C LEU A 218 -11.75 -9.61 6.73
N LEU A 219 -11.00 -9.80 5.65
CA LEU A 219 -10.27 -11.03 5.35
C LEU A 219 -8.78 -10.70 5.27
N CYS A 220 -8.05 -10.96 6.37
CA CYS A 220 -6.61 -10.74 6.41
C CYS A 220 -5.88 -11.83 5.61
N ARG A 221 -4.95 -11.45 4.75
CA ARG A 221 -4.11 -12.37 3.99
C ARG A 221 -2.65 -12.12 4.34
N LEU A 222 -1.96 -13.20 4.74
CA LEU A 222 -0.58 -13.14 5.24
C LEU A 222 0.28 -14.22 4.57
N ASP A 223 1.54 -13.88 4.35
CA ASP A 223 2.53 -14.86 3.90
C ASP A 223 2.96 -15.82 5.02
N SER A 224 3.81 -16.78 4.68
CA SER A 224 4.34 -17.78 5.62
C SER A 224 5.28 -17.20 6.69
N GLY A 225 5.74 -15.99 6.52
CA GLY A 225 6.51 -15.26 7.54
C GLY A 225 5.68 -14.94 8.78
N HIS A 226 4.35 -14.93 8.66
CA HIS A 226 3.40 -14.68 9.74
C HIS A 226 2.70 -15.94 10.27
N ASP A 227 3.18 -17.14 9.89
CA ASP A 227 2.62 -18.41 10.35
C ASP A 227 2.99 -18.68 11.82
N ALA A 228 2.21 -18.15 12.75
CA ALA A 228 2.32 -18.35 14.18
C ALA A 228 0.94 -18.47 14.83
N ALA A 229 0.85 -19.26 15.89
CA ALA A 229 -0.38 -19.38 16.70
C ALA A 229 -0.84 -18.03 17.26
N GLU A 230 0.12 -17.20 17.68
CA GLU A 230 -0.14 -15.83 18.16
C GLU A 230 -0.83 -14.96 17.08
N SER A 231 -0.37 -15.01 15.84
CA SER A 231 -0.97 -14.26 14.73
C SER A 231 -2.42 -14.70 14.47
N ARG A 232 -2.67 -16.02 14.46
CA ARG A 232 -4.02 -16.59 14.29
C ARG A 232 -4.94 -16.22 15.44
N ALA A 233 -4.47 -16.36 16.68
CA ALA A 233 -5.22 -16.00 17.88
C ALA A 233 -5.53 -14.48 17.90
N GLY A 234 -4.57 -13.63 17.57
CA GLY A 234 -4.73 -12.18 17.52
C GLY A 234 -5.78 -11.74 16.48
N LEU A 235 -5.71 -12.25 15.25
CA LEU A 235 -6.72 -11.97 14.24
C LEU A 235 -8.11 -12.44 14.63
N ALA A 236 -8.21 -13.66 15.20
CA ALA A 236 -9.48 -14.21 15.65
C ALA A 236 -10.08 -13.39 16.83
N SER A 237 -9.26 -12.89 17.76
CA SER A 237 -9.71 -12.04 18.88
C SER A 237 -10.21 -10.68 18.38
N GLU A 238 -9.63 -10.13 17.32
CA GLU A 238 -10.10 -8.93 16.64
C GLU A 238 -11.37 -9.15 15.77
N GLY A 239 -11.83 -10.40 15.64
CA GLY A 239 -12.97 -10.77 14.78
C GLY A 239 -12.66 -10.59 13.30
N VAL A 240 -11.41 -10.76 12.92
CA VAL A 240 -10.92 -10.70 11.55
C VAL A 240 -10.74 -12.10 11.00
N ASP A 241 -11.42 -12.41 9.88
CA ASP A 241 -11.20 -13.66 9.17
C ASP A 241 -9.83 -13.61 8.45
N PHE A 242 -9.21 -14.78 8.24
CA PHE A 242 -7.89 -14.80 7.65
C PHE A 242 -7.63 -15.96 6.69
N ILE A 243 -6.63 -15.79 5.84
CA ILE A 243 -5.92 -16.83 5.10
C ILE A 243 -4.42 -16.58 5.30
N ILE A 244 -3.74 -17.47 6.02
CA ILE A 244 -2.30 -17.37 6.30
C ILE A 244 -1.60 -18.55 5.62
N LYS A 245 -0.60 -18.26 4.78
CA LYS A 245 0.22 -19.30 4.17
C LYS A 245 0.91 -20.12 5.27
N TRP A 246 0.63 -21.41 5.33
CA TRP A 246 1.30 -22.32 6.22
C TRP A 246 2.76 -22.52 5.83
N ASN A 247 3.64 -22.52 6.83
CA ASN A 247 5.05 -22.84 6.66
C ASN A 247 5.27 -24.30 7.08
N PRO A 248 5.40 -25.25 6.15
CA PRO A 248 5.56 -26.66 6.49
C PRO A 248 6.88 -26.96 7.19
N ARG A 249 7.85 -26.03 7.18
CA ARG A 249 9.18 -26.26 7.78
C ARG A 249 9.76 -27.59 7.30
N LYS A 250 10.35 -28.38 8.23
CA LYS A 250 10.89 -29.72 7.94
C LYS A 250 9.78 -30.76 8.18
N GLN A 251 8.90 -30.95 7.21
CA GLN A 251 7.85 -31.97 7.26
C GLN A 251 8.25 -33.21 6.47
N ASP A 252 7.73 -34.36 6.88
CA ASP A 252 7.83 -35.60 6.11
C ASP A 252 6.88 -35.55 4.90
N LEU A 253 7.45 -35.37 3.71
CA LEU A 253 6.68 -35.21 2.48
C LEU A 253 5.95 -36.50 2.05
N GLU A 254 6.54 -37.66 2.34
CA GLU A 254 5.92 -38.96 2.05
C GLU A 254 4.70 -39.20 2.93
N ALA A 255 4.78 -38.87 4.22
CA ALA A 255 3.64 -38.94 5.11
C ALA A 255 2.51 -37.99 4.67
N TRP A 256 2.82 -36.81 4.12
CA TRP A 256 1.80 -35.92 3.55
C TRP A 256 1.19 -36.48 2.25
N LEU A 257 1.97 -37.16 1.43
CA LEU A 257 1.46 -37.83 0.23
C LEU A 257 0.49 -38.97 0.63
N GLU A 258 0.85 -39.81 1.62
CA GLU A 258 -0.02 -40.85 2.13
C GLU A 258 -1.34 -40.31 2.72
N ARG A 259 -1.28 -39.16 3.38
CA ARG A 259 -2.50 -38.47 3.88
C ARG A 259 -3.35 -37.97 2.72
N ALA A 260 -2.73 -37.38 1.71
CA ALA A 260 -3.44 -36.93 0.51
C ALA A 260 -4.10 -38.09 -0.23
N GLU A 261 -3.45 -39.27 -0.32
CA GLU A 261 -4.06 -40.47 -0.93
C GLU A 261 -5.38 -40.91 -0.23
N LYS A 262 -5.51 -40.62 1.05
CA LYS A 262 -6.70 -41.01 1.84
C LYS A 262 -7.80 -39.95 1.82
N HIS A 263 -7.45 -38.67 1.69
CA HIS A 263 -8.38 -37.56 1.97
C HIS A 263 -8.54 -36.55 0.84
N ALA A 264 -7.60 -36.51 -0.14
CA ALA A 264 -7.61 -35.46 -1.14
C ALA A 264 -8.50 -35.76 -2.35
N GLU A 265 -9.08 -34.73 -2.91
CA GLU A 265 -9.57 -34.75 -4.27
C GLU A 265 -8.39 -34.55 -5.24
N TRP A 266 -8.17 -35.50 -6.13
CA TRP A 266 -7.04 -35.49 -7.06
C TRP A 266 -7.40 -34.90 -8.41
N SER A 267 -6.59 -33.99 -8.90
CA SER A 267 -6.63 -33.45 -10.26
C SER A 267 -5.34 -33.78 -11.01
N PHE A 268 -5.41 -33.85 -12.34
CA PHE A 268 -4.30 -34.22 -13.22
C PHE A 268 -4.06 -33.12 -14.26
N PRO A 269 -3.43 -32.00 -13.88
CA PRO A 269 -3.29 -30.82 -14.77
C PRO A 269 -2.49 -31.09 -16.05
N ARG A 270 -1.56 -32.04 -16.01
CA ARG A 270 -0.78 -32.51 -17.16
C ARG A 270 -0.20 -33.89 -16.89
N GLU A 271 0.32 -34.54 -17.93
CA GLU A 271 1.04 -35.81 -17.79
C GLU A 271 2.19 -35.69 -16.79
N GLY A 272 2.34 -36.67 -15.90
CA GLY A 272 3.35 -36.72 -14.87
C GLY A 272 3.19 -35.68 -13.76
N LYS A 273 2.03 -35.04 -13.62
CA LYS A 273 1.70 -34.17 -12.50
C LYS A 273 0.31 -34.46 -11.98
N ARG A 274 0.20 -34.75 -10.69
CA ARG A 274 -1.07 -34.82 -9.95
C ARG A 274 -1.07 -33.86 -8.78
N VAL A 275 -2.23 -33.33 -8.46
CA VAL A 275 -2.43 -32.36 -7.39
C VAL A 275 -3.62 -32.82 -6.55
N GLY A 276 -3.37 -33.12 -5.28
CA GLY A 276 -4.39 -33.46 -4.29
C GLY A 276 -4.64 -32.28 -3.35
N VAL A 277 -5.91 -31.96 -3.11
CA VAL A 277 -6.31 -30.89 -2.18
C VAL A 277 -7.28 -31.47 -1.17
N PHE A 278 -7.09 -31.11 0.10
CA PHE A 278 -7.96 -31.50 1.22
C PHE A 278 -7.80 -30.50 2.35
N SER A 279 -8.74 -30.50 3.29
CA SER A 279 -8.64 -29.72 4.51
C SER A 279 -8.80 -30.55 5.77
N GLU A 280 -8.31 -30.04 6.88
CA GLU A 280 -8.39 -30.63 8.20
C GLU A 280 -8.60 -29.55 9.25
N GLU A 281 -9.27 -29.91 10.35
CA GLU A 281 -9.36 -29.05 11.53
C GLU A 281 -8.18 -29.33 12.46
N VAL A 282 -7.53 -28.27 12.91
CA VAL A 282 -6.38 -28.34 13.80
C VAL A 282 -6.65 -27.50 15.04
N GLU A 283 -6.57 -28.12 16.19
CA GLU A 283 -6.68 -27.44 17.48
C GLU A 283 -5.34 -26.82 17.85
N GLU A 284 -5.36 -25.56 18.24
CA GLU A 284 -4.20 -24.81 18.72
C GLU A 284 -4.53 -24.14 20.05
N THR A 285 -3.57 -24.21 21.00
CA THR A 285 -3.67 -23.52 22.28
C THR A 285 -2.70 -22.36 22.33
N PHE A 286 -3.21 -21.16 22.59
CA PHE A 286 -2.42 -19.97 22.80
C PHE A 286 -2.98 -19.16 23.97
N GLY A 287 -2.11 -18.77 24.93
CA GLY A 287 -2.51 -17.99 26.10
C GLY A 287 -3.53 -18.66 27.00
N GLY A 288 -3.68 -20.01 26.94
CA GLY A 288 -4.67 -20.78 27.68
C GLY A 288 -6.00 -21.00 26.94
N ASP A 289 -6.24 -20.31 25.84
CA ASP A 289 -7.41 -20.52 24.97
C ASP A 289 -7.10 -21.56 23.90
N THR A 290 -7.97 -22.56 23.75
CA THR A 290 -7.89 -23.54 22.66
C THR A 290 -8.91 -23.18 21.57
N ARG A 291 -8.45 -23.10 20.35
CA ARG A 291 -9.27 -22.78 19.17
C ARG A 291 -8.99 -23.77 18.06
N SER A 292 -10.02 -24.13 17.29
CA SER A 292 -9.88 -24.91 16.08
C SER A 292 -9.80 -24.00 14.87
N PHE A 293 -8.83 -24.27 13.99
CA PHE A 293 -8.65 -23.59 12.71
C PHE A 293 -8.58 -24.61 11.58
N ARG A 294 -9.25 -24.31 10.48
CA ARG A 294 -9.16 -25.12 9.27
C ARG A 294 -7.82 -24.89 8.59
N ARG A 295 -7.15 -25.96 8.20
CA ARG A 295 -5.95 -25.94 7.38
C ARG A 295 -6.21 -26.61 6.04
N VAL A 296 -6.19 -25.86 4.95
CA VAL A 296 -6.26 -26.37 3.59
C VAL A 296 -4.86 -26.80 3.19
N VAL A 297 -4.71 -27.98 2.63
CA VAL A 297 -3.43 -28.56 2.22
C VAL A 297 -3.47 -28.94 0.75
N ARG A 298 -2.42 -28.60 0.01
CA ARG A 298 -2.21 -29.01 -1.37
C ARG A 298 -0.93 -29.81 -1.47
N VAL A 299 -1.05 -31.05 -1.90
CA VAL A 299 0.08 -31.94 -2.19
C VAL A 299 0.22 -32.06 -3.70
N THR A 300 1.39 -31.76 -4.22
CA THR A 300 1.69 -31.91 -5.64
C THR A 300 2.78 -32.96 -5.81
N GLU A 301 2.53 -33.98 -6.60
CA GLU A 301 3.53 -34.95 -7.04
C GLU A 301 3.82 -34.77 -8.52
N ARG A 302 5.11 -34.80 -8.85
CA ARG A 302 5.60 -34.73 -10.23
C ARG A 302 6.54 -35.89 -10.51
N THR A 303 6.25 -36.64 -11.57
CA THR A 303 7.10 -37.71 -12.11
C THR A 303 7.78 -37.29 -13.41
N ILE A 304 7.36 -36.17 -13.99
CA ILE A 304 7.91 -35.55 -15.20
C ILE A 304 8.16 -34.07 -14.91
N ASP A 305 9.35 -33.57 -15.21
CA ASP A 305 9.73 -32.18 -15.03
C ASP A 305 9.03 -31.24 -16.04
N ARG A 306 9.34 -29.94 -15.99
CA ARG A 306 8.78 -28.92 -16.89
C ARG A 306 9.26 -29.04 -18.35
N HIS A 307 10.35 -29.79 -18.59
CA HIS A 307 10.95 -30.01 -19.91
C HIS A 307 10.54 -31.33 -20.54
N GLY A 308 9.68 -32.13 -19.86
CA GLY A 308 9.20 -33.41 -20.35
C GLY A 308 10.12 -34.60 -19.99
N GLN A 309 11.14 -34.40 -19.17
CA GLN A 309 12.05 -35.44 -18.74
C GLN A 309 11.47 -36.17 -17.50
N ARG A 310 11.50 -37.50 -17.53
CA ARG A 310 11.10 -38.32 -16.39
C ARG A 310 12.09 -38.15 -15.24
N LEU A 311 11.56 -37.95 -14.04
CA LEU A 311 12.33 -37.86 -12.80
C LEU A 311 12.65 -39.28 -12.30
N LEU A 312 13.85 -39.49 -11.78
CA LEU A 312 14.25 -40.76 -11.15
C LEU A 312 13.48 -41.00 -9.83
N VAL A 313 13.24 -39.93 -9.10
CA VAL A 313 12.41 -39.92 -7.88
C VAL A 313 11.31 -38.87 -8.05
N PRO A 314 10.07 -39.20 -7.74
CA PRO A 314 9.00 -38.19 -7.77
C PRO A 314 9.33 -36.98 -6.90
N GLU A 315 9.06 -35.78 -7.44
CA GLU A 315 9.17 -34.53 -6.67
C GLU A 315 7.83 -34.28 -5.95
N ILE A 316 7.87 -34.29 -4.62
CA ILE A 316 6.69 -34.02 -3.78
C ILE A 316 6.82 -32.63 -3.21
N THR A 317 5.79 -31.80 -3.34
CA THR A 317 5.70 -30.49 -2.71
C THR A 317 4.41 -30.39 -1.90
N VAL A 318 4.50 -29.81 -0.71
CA VAL A 318 3.37 -29.59 0.20
C VAL A 318 3.24 -28.12 0.48
N GLU A 319 2.04 -27.59 0.30
CA GLU A 319 1.66 -26.23 0.63
C GLU A 319 0.41 -26.26 1.48
N GLY A 320 0.20 -25.21 2.29
CA GLY A 320 -1.03 -25.14 3.06
C GLY A 320 -1.41 -23.70 3.40
N TRP A 321 -2.64 -23.56 3.88
CA TRP A 321 -3.24 -22.28 4.24
C TRP A 321 -4.14 -22.45 5.46
N TRP A 322 -3.83 -21.74 6.52
CA TRP A 322 -4.70 -21.60 7.66
C TRP A 322 -5.85 -20.66 7.33
N THR A 323 -7.07 -20.98 7.75
CA THR A 323 -8.20 -20.09 7.53
C THR A 323 -9.30 -20.27 8.58
N THR A 324 -10.06 -19.19 8.82
CA THR A 324 -11.31 -19.20 9.60
C THR A 324 -12.54 -19.37 8.69
N LEU A 325 -12.37 -19.37 7.36
CA LEU A 325 -13.48 -19.51 6.44
C LEU A 325 -14.00 -20.95 6.45
N ALA A 326 -15.29 -21.12 6.75
CA ALA A 326 -15.94 -22.44 6.74
C ALA A 326 -15.95 -23.02 5.31
N GLU A 327 -15.74 -24.32 5.18
CA GLU A 327 -15.69 -25.03 3.90
C GLU A 327 -16.95 -24.82 3.06
N VAL A 328 -18.13 -24.87 3.69
CA VAL A 328 -19.42 -24.63 3.03
C VAL A 328 -19.54 -23.25 2.39
N GLU A 329 -18.83 -22.24 2.91
CA GLU A 329 -18.82 -20.86 2.39
C GLU A 329 -17.69 -20.63 1.40
N CYS A 330 -16.56 -21.31 1.60
CA CYS A 330 -15.34 -21.15 0.84
C CYS A 330 -14.63 -22.51 0.71
N PRO A 331 -14.92 -23.30 -0.34
CA PRO A 331 -14.23 -24.55 -0.62
C PRO A 331 -12.73 -24.38 -0.74
N ASP A 332 -11.97 -25.44 -0.56
CA ASP A 332 -10.51 -25.46 -0.51
C ASP A 332 -9.84 -24.73 -1.67
N GLU A 333 -10.25 -25.04 -2.90
CA GLU A 333 -9.73 -24.39 -4.10
C GLU A 333 -9.99 -22.86 -4.10
N LYS A 334 -11.10 -22.44 -3.51
CA LYS A 334 -11.43 -21.02 -3.41
C LYS A 334 -10.57 -20.31 -2.37
N VAL A 335 -10.22 -20.97 -1.25
CA VAL A 335 -9.25 -20.45 -0.26
C VAL A 335 -7.90 -20.21 -0.94
N ILE A 336 -7.42 -21.19 -1.71
CA ILE A 336 -6.17 -21.10 -2.47
C ILE A 336 -6.21 -19.94 -3.46
N ALA A 337 -7.29 -19.82 -4.23
CA ALA A 337 -7.46 -18.74 -5.22
C ALA A 337 -7.48 -17.36 -4.53
N LEU A 338 -8.21 -17.19 -3.42
CA LEU A 338 -8.26 -15.94 -2.67
C LEU A 338 -6.88 -15.55 -2.10
N TYR A 339 -6.10 -16.55 -1.68
CA TYR A 339 -4.73 -16.30 -1.25
C TYR A 339 -3.83 -15.84 -2.42
N CYS A 340 -3.95 -16.46 -3.59
CA CYS A 340 -3.15 -16.08 -4.75
C CYS A 340 -3.36 -14.62 -5.18
N ASP A 341 -4.54 -14.06 -4.95
CA ASP A 341 -4.82 -12.64 -5.19
C ASP A 341 -4.00 -11.69 -4.28
N HIS A 342 -3.44 -12.19 -3.17
CA HIS A 342 -2.53 -11.45 -2.28
C HIS A 342 -1.24 -11.00 -2.97
N ALA A 343 -0.78 -11.70 -3.99
CA ALA A 343 0.40 -11.32 -4.79
C ALA A 343 0.31 -9.90 -5.38
N THR A 344 -0.89 -9.30 -5.39
CA THR A 344 -1.10 -7.91 -5.78
C THR A 344 -0.38 -6.91 -4.87
N SER A 345 -0.09 -7.27 -3.60
CA SER A 345 0.65 -6.43 -2.65
C SER A 345 2.06 -6.08 -3.14
N GLU A 346 2.71 -6.98 -3.91
CA GLU A 346 4.03 -6.70 -4.51
C GLU A 346 4.02 -5.48 -5.43
N GLN A 347 2.90 -5.24 -6.15
CA GLN A 347 2.77 -4.03 -6.98
C GLN A 347 2.70 -2.78 -6.11
N PHE A 348 2.00 -2.83 -4.98
CA PHE A 348 1.91 -1.71 -4.04
C PHE A 348 3.28 -1.38 -3.45
N HIS A 349 4.06 -2.40 -3.07
CA HIS A 349 5.43 -2.23 -2.59
C HIS A 349 6.34 -1.57 -3.65
N SER A 350 6.22 -1.99 -4.91
CA SER A 350 6.96 -1.38 -6.02
C SER A 350 6.60 0.09 -6.23
N GLU A 351 5.34 0.48 -6.00
CA GLU A 351 4.91 1.87 -6.10
C GLU A 351 5.54 2.75 -5.01
N PHE A 352 5.63 2.25 -3.76
CA PHE A 352 6.38 2.94 -2.71
C PHE A 352 7.85 3.09 -3.08
N LYS A 353 8.51 1.99 -3.41
CA LYS A 353 9.95 1.96 -3.66
C LYS A 353 10.35 2.81 -4.85
N THR A 354 9.67 2.63 -5.98
CA THR A 354 10.09 3.17 -7.27
C THR A 354 9.36 4.45 -7.65
N ASP A 355 8.03 4.51 -7.42
CA ASP A 355 7.26 5.65 -7.92
C ASP A 355 7.34 6.84 -6.95
N LEU A 356 7.33 6.58 -5.64
CA LEU A 356 7.56 7.60 -4.61
C LEU A 356 9.05 7.83 -4.29
N ASP A 357 9.97 7.09 -4.94
CA ASP A 357 11.43 7.23 -4.81
C ASP A 357 11.95 6.97 -3.39
N ILE A 358 11.31 6.08 -2.61
CA ILE A 358 11.69 5.82 -1.21
C ILE A 358 12.45 4.50 -0.99
N GLU A 359 12.91 3.81 -2.04
CA GLU A 359 13.77 2.62 -1.87
C GLU A 359 14.97 2.94 -0.96
N ARG A 360 15.60 4.11 -1.17
CA ARG A 360 16.67 4.62 -0.32
C ARG A 360 16.17 5.80 0.51
N LEU A 361 15.88 5.54 1.78
CA LEU A 361 15.40 6.58 2.69
C LEU A 361 16.44 7.69 2.91
N PRO A 362 16.01 8.98 3.02
CA PRO A 362 16.95 10.12 2.91
C PRO A 362 17.73 10.43 4.19
N SER A 363 17.30 9.95 5.37
CA SER A 363 17.92 10.31 6.65
C SER A 363 18.86 9.23 7.20
N GLY A 364 19.81 9.63 8.02
CA GLY A 364 20.60 8.73 8.86
C GLY A 364 19.87 8.24 10.12
N LYS A 365 18.80 8.95 10.55
CA LYS A 365 18.04 8.65 11.75
C LYS A 365 16.83 7.78 11.47
N PHE A 366 16.58 6.79 12.32
CA PHE A 366 15.46 5.85 12.16
C PHE A 366 14.10 6.55 12.28
N ALA A 367 13.88 7.33 13.32
CA ALA A 367 12.62 8.04 13.56
C ALA A 367 12.28 9.01 12.41
N THR A 368 13.28 9.71 11.86
CA THR A 368 13.09 10.59 10.69
C THR A 368 12.64 9.79 9.46
N ASN A 369 13.24 8.63 9.23
CA ASN A 369 12.86 7.76 8.13
C ASN A 369 11.45 7.15 8.32
N ASP A 370 11.04 6.90 9.56
CA ASP A 370 9.68 6.44 9.86
C ASP A 370 8.64 7.54 9.59
N LEU A 371 8.94 8.80 9.91
CA LEU A 371 8.11 9.94 9.50
C LEU A 371 8.06 10.08 7.96
N VAL A 372 9.17 9.85 7.27
CA VAL A 372 9.21 9.81 5.80
C VAL A 372 8.25 8.73 5.26
N MET A 373 8.23 7.54 5.89
CA MET A 373 7.29 6.48 5.53
C MET A 373 5.83 6.90 5.77
N ALA A 374 5.51 7.55 6.89
CA ALA A 374 4.18 8.07 7.16
C ALA A 374 3.74 9.12 6.11
N CYS A 375 4.63 10.05 5.74
CA CYS A 375 4.39 11.00 4.64
C CYS A 375 4.18 10.28 3.30
N ALA A 376 4.92 9.19 3.05
CA ALA A 376 4.78 8.40 1.82
C ALA A 376 3.43 7.66 1.77
N VAL A 377 2.92 7.15 2.90
CA VAL A 377 1.56 6.58 3.00
C VAL A 377 0.50 7.60 2.61
N LEU A 378 0.61 8.82 3.13
CA LEU A 378 -0.32 9.91 2.79
C LEU A 378 -0.23 10.28 1.30
N ALA A 379 0.97 10.47 0.75
CA ALA A 379 1.18 10.76 -0.66
C ALA A 379 0.64 9.63 -1.56
N TYR A 380 0.92 8.36 -1.18
CA TYR A 380 0.43 7.17 -1.86
C TYR A 380 -1.10 7.17 -1.96
N ASN A 381 -1.81 7.38 -0.85
CA ASN A 381 -3.27 7.33 -0.83
C ASN A 381 -3.90 8.52 -1.59
N ILE A 382 -3.30 9.71 -1.53
CA ILE A 382 -3.73 10.86 -2.33
C ILE A 382 -3.60 10.55 -3.82
N LEU A 383 -2.45 10.08 -4.27
CA LEU A 383 -2.23 9.74 -5.69
C LEU A 383 -3.12 8.56 -6.12
N ARG A 384 -3.31 7.56 -5.26
CA ARG A 384 -4.22 6.44 -5.49
C ARG A 384 -5.65 6.94 -5.74
N TRP A 385 -6.14 7.83 -4.90
CA TRP A 385 -7.47 8.42 -5.05
C TRP A 385 -7.60 9.24 -6.33
N ILE A 386 -6.63 10.10 -6.63
CA ILE A 386 -6.58 10.89 -7.87
C ILE A 386 -6.65 9.96 -9.10
N GLY A 387 -5.91 8.86 -9.06
CA GLY A 387 -5.89 7.88 -10.16
C GLY A 387 -7.22 7.14 -10.33
N LEU A 388 -7.87 6.74 -9.22
CA LEU A 388 -9.17 6.06 -9.26
C LEU A 388 -10.27 6.97 -9.81
N VAL A 389 -10.26 8.23 -9.41
CA VAL A 389 -11.27 9.21 -9.83
C VAL A 389 -11.03 9.71 -11.25
N GLY A 390 -9.77 10.00 -11.59
CA GLY A 390 -9.43 10.71 -12.83
C GLY A 390 -9.04 9.82 -14.01
N LEU A 391 -8.60 8.58 -13.75
CA LEU A 391 -7.99 7.76 -14.82
C LEU A 391 -8.69 6.40 -15.08
N LEU A 392 -9.88 6.20 -14.53
CA LEU A 392 -10.70 5.01 -14.77
C LEU A 392 -12.01 5.30 -15.49
N GLY A 393 -12.44 6.58 -15.59
CA GLY A 393 -13.65 7.00 -16.27
C GLY A 393 -13.49 7.15 -17.78
N GLU A 394 -14.60 7.43 -18.47
CA GLU A 394 -14.65 7.62 -19.93
C GLU A 394 -13.83 8.81 -20.40
N ASP A 395 -13.70 9.85 -19.57
CA ASP A 395 -12.91 11.06 -19.85
C ASP A 395 -11.41 10.89 -19.62
N ALA A 396 -10.96 9.67 -19.20
CA ALA A 396 -9.57 9.43 -18.93
C ALA A 396 -8.71 9.54 -20.21
N PRO A 397 -7.52 10.17 -20.13
CA PRO A 397 -6.62 10.24 -21.27
C PRO A 397 -6.07 8.87 -21.69
N ILE A 398 -6.17 7.87 -20.80
CA ILE A 398 -5.73 6.50 -21.02
C ILE A 398 -6.96 5.60 -21.15
N ARG A 399 -7.11 4.95 -22.30
CA ARG A 399 -8.33 4.19 -22.65
C ARG A 399 -8.31 2.69 -22.37
N HIS A 400 -7.16 2.08 -22.03
CA HIS A 400 -7.14 0.65 -21.72
C HIS A 400 -7.78 0.38 -20.36
N GLU A 401 -8.49 -0.73 -20.25
CA GLU A 401 -9.14 -1.13 -19.00
C GLU A 401 -8.12 -1.48 -17.91
N ALA A 402 -8.39 -1.03 -16.70
CA ALA A 402 -7.63 -1.39 -15.52
C ALA A 402 -8.49 -1.22 -14.26
N LYS A 403 -8.28 -2.07 -13.25
CA LYS A 403 -8.92 -1.93 -11.93
C LYS A 403 -8.39 -0.71 -11.18
N ARG A 404 -7.14 -0.36 -11.40
CA ARG A 404 -6.43 0.81 -10.85
C ARG A 404 -5.26 1.20 -11.74
N ARG A 405 -4.77 2.42 -11.58
CA ARG A 405 -3.57 2.91 -12.26
C ARG A 405 -2.38 2.90 -11.30
N ARG A 406 -1.20 2.60 -11.85
CA ARG A 406 0.05 2.73 -11.13
C ARG A 406 0.30 4.20 -10.77
N LEU A 407 0.89 4.49 -9.59
CA LEU A 407 1.13 5.88 -9.14
C LEU A 407 1.96 6.67 -10.14
N ARG A 408 2.98 6.06 -10.75
CA ARG A 408 3.78 6.69 -11.80
C ARG A 408 2.91 7.17 -12.97
N THR A 409 1.92 6.38 -13.38
CA THR A 409 0.98 6.79 -14.43
C THR A 409 0.13 7.97 -13.96
N VAL A 410 -0.34 7.96 -12.70
CA VAL A 410 -1.10 9.08 -12.13
C VAL A 410 -0.27 10.36 -12.11
N MET A 411 1.00 10.26 -11.72
CA MET A 411 1.92 11.39 -11.76
C MET A 411 2.08 11.93 -13.18
N GLN A 412 2.33 11.05 -14.17
CA GLN A 412 2.56 11.44 -15.56
C GLN A 412 1.34 12.10 -16.19
N GLU A 413 0.14 11.59 -15.93
CA GLU A 413 -1.09 12.02 -16.59
C GLU A 413 -1.79 13.19 -15.89
N LEU A 414 -1.67 13.30 -14.55
CA LEU A 414 -2.43 14.28 -13.78
C LEU A 414 -1.57 15.20 -12.89
N VAL A 415 -0.33 14.82 -12.52
CA VAL A 415 0.55 15.69 -11.74
C VAL A 415 1.46 16.50 -12.65
N TYR A 416 2.14 15.86 -13.62
CA TYR A 416 3.09 16.50 -14.52
C TYR A 416 2.41 17.18 -15.72
N VAL A 417 1.35 17.93 -15.43
CA VAL A 417 0.61 18.65 -16.46
C VAL A 417 1.03 20.12 -16.43
N ALA A 418 1.37 20.65 -17.60
CA ALA A 418 1.73 22.05 -17.71
C ALA A 418 0.51 22.97 -17.70
N ALA A 419 0.58 24.03 -16.91
CA ALA A 419 -0.44 25.07 -16.89
C ALA A 419 0.19 26.44 -16.65
N ARG A 420 -0.48 27.49 -17.12
CA ARG A 420 -0.17 28.87 -16.80
C ARG A 420 -0.96 29.30 -15.57
N VAL A 421 -0.28 29.87 -14.59
CA VAL A 421 -0.89 30.45 -13.39
C VAL A 421 -1.27 31.89 -13.70
N VAL A 422 -2.55 32.22 -13.55
CA VAL A 422 -3.06 33.58 -13.84
C VAL A 422 -3.79 34.08 -12.59
N GLU A 423 -3.31 35.22 -12.10
CA GLU A 423 -3.94 35.96 -11.03
C GLU A 423 -4.67 37.16 -11.59
N SER A 424 -5.95 37.35 -11.24
CA SER A 424 -6.78 38.48 -11.64
C SER A 424 -7.64 38.93 -10.47
N GLY A 425 -7.24 40.02 -9.82
CA GLY A 425 -7.85 40.48 -8.59
C GLY A 425 -7.70 39.44 -7.47
N ARG A 426 -8.82 38.90 -6.96
CA ARG A 426 -8.84 37.86 -5.92
C ARG A 426 -8.95 36.44 -6.50
N ARG A 427 -8.91 36.26 -7.81
CA ARG A 427 -9.08 34.97 -8.48
C ARG A 427 -7.74 34.45 -8.97
N LEU A 428 -7.45 33.22 -8.59
CA LEU A 428 -6.32 32.46 -9.11
C LEU A 428 -6.86 31.37 -10.05
N ALA A 429 -6.29 31.27 -11.23
CA ALA A 429 -6.71 30.31 -12.26
C ALA A 429 -5.52 29.54 -12.82
N LEU A 430 -5.69 28.27 -13.05
CA LEU A 430 -4.79 27.44 -13.84
C LEU A 430 -5.35 27.36 -15.27
N LYS A 431 -4.61 27.89 -16.24
CA LYS A 431 -4.97 27.82 -17.66
C LYS A 431 -4.14 26.73 -18.34
N PHE A 432 -4.84 25.67 -18.74
CA PHE A 432 -4.26 24.56 -19.49
C PHE A 432 -4.20 24.88 -20.99
N SER A 433 -3.37 24.13 -21.71
CA SER A 433 -3.36 24.19 -23.16
C SER A 433 -4.73 23.85 -23.73
N ARG A 434 -5.10 24.50 -24.82
CA ARG A 434 -6.31 24.23 -25.61
C ARG A 434 -6.51 22.75 -25.96
N HIS A 435 -5.44 21.98 -26.11
CA HIS A 435 -5.46 20.55 -26.47
C HIS A 435 -4.91 19.66 -25.35
N CYS A 436 -5.11 20.04 -24.07
CA CYS A 436 -4.67 19.23 -22.96
C CYS A 436 -5.61 18.02 -22.79
N PRO A 437 -5.16 16.78 -23.05
CA PRO A 437 -6.03 15.60 -22.97
C PRO A 437 -6.40 15.24 -21.52
N ALA A 438 -5.60 15.71 -20.56
CA ALA A 438 -5.84 15.48 -19.15
C ALA A 438 -6.86 16.44 -18.53
N PHE A 439 -7.24 17.53 -19.22
CA PHE A 439 -8.06 18.58 -18.65
C PHE A 439 -9.44 18.11 -18.12
N PRO A 440 -10.24 17.28 -18.85
CA PRO A 440 -11.53 16.83 -18.34
C PRO A 440 -11.39 16.02 -17.04
N SER A 441 -10.44 15.10 -16.98
CA SER A 441 -10.13 14.32 -15.78
C SER A 441 -9.64 15.20 -14.64
N PHE A 442 -8.78 16.17 -14.92
CA PHE A 442 -8.27 17.12 -13.92
C PHE A 442 -9.39 17.93 -13.30
N GLU A 443 -10.28 18.50 -14.13
CA GLU A 443 -11.44 19.28 -13.69
C GLU A 443 -12.40 18.44 -12.84
N ALA A 444 -12.69 17.21 -13.25
CA ALA A 444 -13.56 16.28 -12.51
C ALA A 444 -12.96 15.92 -11.13
N VAL A 445 -11.66 15.63 -11.05
CA VAL A 445 -10.95 15.34 -9.80
C VAL A 445 -10.98 16.56 -8.88
N TYR A 446 -10.61 17.74 -9.42
CA TYR A 446 -10.60 18.97 -8.65
C TYR A 446 -12.00 19.33 -8.11
N GLY A 447 -13.03 19.18 -8.94
CA GLY A 447 -14.43 19.44 -8.55
C GLY A 447 -14.87 18.54 -7.39
N LYS A 448 -14.54 17.24 -7.43
CA LYS A 448 -14.86 16.31 -6.32
C LYS A 448 -14.14 16.70 -5.02
N LEU A 449 -12.86 17.09 -5.08
CA LEU A 449 -12.10 17.55 -3.90
C LEU A 449 -12.58 18.92 -3.39
N ALA A 450 -13.22 19.73 -4.21
CA ALA A 450 -13.74 21.05 -3.82
C ALA A 450 -15.15 20.98 -3.22
N ALA A 451 -15.89 19.90 -3.48
CA ALA A 451 -17.27 19.70 -2.99
C ALA A 451 -17.32 19.05 -1.60
N GLY A 452 -16.26 18.39 -1.15
CA GLY A 452 -16.12 17.82 0.20
C GLY A 452 -15.37 18.76 1.10
#